data_155954b1a89d63db467ff6eadb42d837
#
_entry.id   155954b1a89d63db467ff6eadb42d837
#
_cell.length_a   1.000
_cell.length_b   1.000
_cell.length_c   1.000
_cell.angle_alpha   90.00
_cell.angle_beta   90.00
_cell.angle_gamma   90.00
#
_symmetry.space_group_name_H-M   'P 1'
#
loop_
_entity.id
_entity.type
_entity.pdbx_description
1 polymer ?
#
loop_
_entity_poly.entity_id
_entity_poly.type
_entity_poly.pdbx_seq_one_letter_code
_entity_poly.pdbx_strand_id
1 'polypeptide(L)'
;RMVPFVERNYNMVELGPRGTGKSHLFQQISPYAHLISGGKATIAKMFVNNASGQRGLVCQYDVVCFDEVSGISFDTKEGINIMKGYMESGEFSRGKESIRADGSMVFVGNFDVDVEHQQRVGHLFGPLPAEMRDDTAWMDRIHCYLPGWDVPKMNKALTTDHFGLVSDFFSECMSRLRFQSRVSAMQNRVHLGGALSGRDTNAVNKTVSGLLKLMYPGPDMAAP
;
A
#
# COMPACT_ATOMS: atom_id res chain seq x y z
N ARG A 1 1.94 -7.23 4.88
CA ARG A 1 1.36 -7.21 3.53
C ARG A 1 -0.16 -7.01 3.49
N MET A 2 -0.89 -7.51 4.49
CA MET A 2 -2.35 -7.50 4.47
C MET A 2 -2.99 -6.18 4.89
N VAL A 3 -2.27 -5.29 5.56
CA VAL A 3 -2.81 -4.01 6.05
C VAL A 3 -3.47 -3.15 4.95
N PRO A 4 -2.91 -3.02 3.72
CA PRO A 4 -3.56 -2.25 2.65
C PRO A 4 -4.98 -2.72 2.29
N PHE A 5 -5.30 -4.00 2.55
CA PHE A 5 -6.63 -4.56 2.27
C PHE A 5 -7.68 -4.19 3.32
N VAL A 6 -7.26 -3.80 4.52
CA VAL A 6 -8.15 -3.48 5.65
C VAL A 6 -8.08 -2.02 6.08
N GLU A 7 -7.13 -1.25 5.57
CA GLU A 7 -7.01 0.20 5.80
C GLU A 7 -7.21 0.99 4.52
N ARG A 8 -7.92 2.13 4.62
CA ARG A 8 -8.14 3.04 3.48
C ARG A 8 -6.94 3.94 3.28
N ASN A 9 -6.62 4.21 2.01
CA ASN A 9 -5.51 5.09 1.65
C ASN A 9 -4.24 4.76 2.43
N TYR A 10 -3.86 3.47 2.43
CA TYR A 10 -2.66 2.98 3.08
C TYR A 10 -1.55 2.78 2.04
N ASN A 11 -0.48 3.57 2.17
CA ASN A 11 0.59 3.58 1.20
C ASN A 11 1.76 2.73 1.72
N MET A 12 2.13 1.70 0.99
CA MET A 12 3.16 0.74 1.39
C MET A 12 4.19 0.53 0.28
N VAL A 13 5.44 0.39 0.68
CA VAL A 13 6.53 -0.04 -0.20
C VAL A 13 7.05 -1.39 0.31
N GLU A 14 7.19 -2.35 -0.59
CA GLU A 14 7.85 -3.62 -0.31
C GLU A 14 8.92 -3.89 -1.36
N LEU A 15 10.17 -3.80 -0.97
CA LEU A 15 11.31 -4.08 -1.82
C LEU A 15 12.12 -5.26 -1.24
N GLY A 16 12.58 -6.14 -2.12
CA GLY A 16 13.34 -7.32 -1.65
C GLY A 16 13.59 -8.35 -2.75
N PRO A 17 14.12 -9.51 -2.40
CA PRO A 17 14.49 -10.54 -3.36
C PRO A 17 13.28 -11.12 -4.09
N ARG A 18 13.52 -11.72 -5.24
CA ARG A 18 12.53 -12.47 -6.01
C ARG A 18 12.07 -13.73 -5.26
N GLY A 19 10.85 -14.19 -5.56
CA GLY A 19 10.34 -15.48 -5.07
C GLY A 19 9.69 -15.44 -3.69
N THR A 20 9.45 -14.25 -3.11
CA THR A 20 8.76 -14.08 -1.81
C THR A 20 7.24 -13.93 -1.96
N GLY A 21 6.69 -14.13 -3.17
CA GLY A 21 5.24 -14.10 -3.43
C GLY A 21 4.61 -12.70 -3.37
N LYS A 22 5.37 -11.61 -3.62
CA LYS A 22 4.85 -10.23 -3.60
C LYS A 22 3.69 -10.07 -4.58
N SER A 23 3.96 -10.18 -5.85
CA SER A 23 2.98 -10.00 -6.94
C SER A 23 1.83 -10.99 -6.85
N HIS A 24 2.15 -12.26 -6.54
CA HIS A 24 1.15 -13.32 -6.41
C HIS A 24 0.08 -12.99 -5.36
N LEU A 25 0.49 -12.47 -4.19
CA LEU A 25 -0.44 -12.11 -3.13
C LEU A 25 -1.43 -11.05 -3.61
N PHE A 26 -0.96 -9.93 -4.18
CA PHE A 26 -1.82 -8.85 -4.63
C PHE A 26 -2.67 -9.20 -5.85
N GLN A 27 -2.26 -10.21 -6.61
CA GLN A 27 -3.01 -10.69 -7.78
C GLN A 27 -4.10 -11.70 -7.43
N GLN A 28 -3.90 -12.52 -6.38
CA GLN A 28 -4.73 -13.70 -6.13
C GLN A 28 -5.60 -13.61 -4.88
N ILE A 29 -5.27 -12.76 -3.90
CA ILE A 29 -5.95 -12.80 -2.62
C ILE A 29 -7.31 -12.11 -2.63
N SER A 30 -7.52 -11.15 -3.52
CA SER A 30 -8.74 -10.34 -3.53
C SER A 30 -9.08 -9.82 -4.92
N PRO A 31 -10.35 -9.93 -5.35
CA PRO A 31 -10.83 -9.29 -6.58
C PRO A 31 -10.88 -7.76 -6.47
N TYR A 32 -10.76 -7.22 -5.25
CA TYR A 32 -10.69 -5.77 -4.99
C TYR A 32 -9.27 -5.20 -5.07
N ALA A 33 -8.29 -5.99 -5.48
CA ALA A 33 -6.95 -5.53 -5.77
C ALA A 33 -6.70 -5.48 -7.27
N HIS A 34 -6.00 -4.45 -7.73
CA HIS A 34 -5.57 -4.30 -9.11
C HIS A 34 -4.06 -4.20 -9.19
N LEU A 35 -3.45 -5.07 -9.97
CA LEU A 35 -2.01 -5.11 -10.17
C LEU A 35 -1.65 -4.43 -11.50
N ILE A 36 -0.74 -3.46 -11.43
CA ILE A 36 -0.13 -2.80 -12.58
C ILE A 36 1.30 -3.34 -12.69
N SER A 37 1.59 -4.11 -13.72
CA SER A 37 2.92 -4.64 -13.98
C SER A 37 3.57 -3.91 -15.15
N GLY A 38 4.65 -3.18 -14.87
CA GLY A 38 5.44 -2.45 -15.86
C GLY A 38 4.67 -1.34 -16.61
N GLY A 39 5.38 -0.59 -17.45
CA GLY A 39 4.80 0.37 -18.37
C GLY A 39 4.41 1.72 -17.76
N LYS A 40 3.57 2.47 -18.49
CA LYS A 40 3.17 3.83 -18.08
C LYS A 40 1.96 3.81 -17.16
N ALA A 41 2.13 4.35 -15.96
CA ALA A 41 1.04 4.69 -15.06
C ALA A 41 0.57 6.12 -15.36
N THR A 42 -0.48 6.25 -16.18
CA THR A 42 -1.01 7.58 -16.51
C THR A 42 -1.91 8.11 -15.41
N ILE A 43 -1.95 9.43 -15.25
CA ILE A 43 -2.84 10.10 -14.30
C ILE A 43 -4.30 9.73 -14.59
N ALA A 44 -4.67 9.67 -15.87
CA ALA A 44 -6.01 9.32 -16.30
C ALA A 44 -6.41 7.91 -15.86
N LYS A 45 -5.50 6.94 -15.94
CA LYS A 45 -5.75 5.57 -15.50
C LYS A 45 -5.84 5.48 -13.97
N MET A 46 -4.98 6.20 -13.26
CA MET A 46 -4.91 6.14 -11.80
C MET A 46 -6.04 6.90 -11.10
N PHE A 47 -6.34 8.10 -11.56
CA PHE A 47 -7.20 9.06 -10.85
C PHE A 47 -8.50 9.37 -11.61
N VAL A 48 -8.44 10.15 -12.64
CA VAL A 48 -9.60 10.47 -13.48
C VAL A 48 -9.18 10.80 -14.92
N ASN A 49 -9.96 10.33 -15.87
CA ASN A 49 -9.84 10.72 -17.27
C ASN A 49 -10.68 11.98 -17.50
N ASN A 50 -10.06 13.13 -17.72
CA ASN A 50 -10.74 14.40 -17.91
C ASN A 50 -11.62 14.45 -19.17
N ALA A 51 -11.30 13.66 -20.19
CA ALA A 51 -12.08 13.66 -21.44
C ALA A 51 -13.41 12.91 -21.30
N SER A 52 -13.43 11.82 -20.53
CA SER A 52 -14.62 10.97 -20.33
C SER A 52 -15.28 11.13 -18.97
N GLY A 53 -14.63 11.79 -18.00
CA GLY A 53 -15.06 11.84 -16.60
C GLY A 53 -14.95 10.51 -15.86
N GLN A 54 -14.39 9.46 -16.48
CA GLN A 54 -14.26 8.15 -15.88
C GLN A 54 -13.26 8.17 -14.73
N ARG A 55 -13.69 7.68 -13.57
CA ARG A 55 -12.86 7.54 -12.37
C ARG A 55 -11.84 6.43 -12.55
N GLY A 56 -10.61 6.68 -12.10
CA GLY A 56 -9.49 5.75 -12.22
C GLY A 56 -9.44 4.69 -11.12
N LEU A 57 -8.35 3.94 -11.12
CA LEU A 57 -8.17 2.73 -10.31
C LEU A 57 -8.30 2.97 -8.81
N VAL A 58 -7.78 4.08 -8.28
CA VAL A 58 -7.86 4.39 -6.84
C VAL A 58 -9.29 4.61 -6.33
N CYS A 59 -10.24 4.87 -7.24
CA CYS A 59 -11.66 4.98 -6.93
C CYS A 59 -12.42 3.65 -7.09
N GLN A 60 -11.83 2.66 -7.78
CA GLN A 60 -12.49 1.43 -8.16
C GLN A 60 -12.04 0.24 -7.33
N TYR A 61 -10.81 0.26 -6.83
CA TYR A 61 -10.19 -0.84 -6.13
C TYR A 61 -9.77 -0.46 -4.71
N ASP A 62 -9.84 -1.44 -3.80
CA ASP A 62 -9.33 -1.29 -2.43
C ASP A 62 -7.82 -1.16 -2.39
N VAL A 63 -7.13 -1.87 -3.29
CA VAL A 63 -5.67 -1.85 -3.39
C VAL A 63 -5.26 -1.73 -4.85
N VAL A 64 -4.38 -0.76 -5.15
CA VAL A 64 -3.67 -0.65 -6.42
C VAL A 64 -2.21 -0.96 -6.17
N CYS A 65 -1.75 -2.08 -6.69
CA CYS A 65 -0.39 -2.55 -6.54
C CYS A 65 0.42 -2.26 -7.81
N PHE A 66 1.49 -1.50 -7.65
CA PHE A 66 2.49 -1.26 -8.69
C PHE A 66 3.57 -2.34 -8.58
N ASP A 67 3.54 -3.30 -9.48
CA ASP A 67 4.51 -4.37 -9.56
C ASP A 67 5.66 -4.01 -10.49
N GLU A 68 6.84 -4.57 -10.22
CA GLU A 68 8.07 -4.21 -10.94
C GLU A 68 8.26 -2.68 -11.02
N VAL A 69 8.15 -2.02 -9.87
CA VAL A 69 8.07 -0.57 -9.79
C VAL A 69 9.22 0.16 -10.50
N SER A 70 10.38 -0.47 -10.63
CA SER A 70 11.53 0.06 -11.39
C SER A 70 11.24 0.28 -12.88
N GLY A 71 10.31 -0.49 -13.44
CA GLY A 71 9.87 -0.38 -14.84
C GLY A 71 8.69 0.57 -15.06
N ILE A 72 8.17 1.18 -14.01
CA ILE A 72 7.04 2.09 -14.10
C ILE A 72 7.53 3.51 -14.34
N SER A 73 6.93 4.19 -15.31
CA SER A 73 7.15 5.61 -15.54
C SER A 73 5.83 6.38 -15.37
N PHE A 74 5.93 7.56 -14.75
CA PHE A 74 4.80 8.48 -14.66
C PHE A 74 4.94 9.53 -15.78
N ASP A 75 3.83 9.78 -16.49
CA ASP A 75 3.85 10.61 -17.71
C ASP A 75 4.33 12.05 -17.46
N THR A 76 4.19 12.57 -16.24
CA THR A 76 4.54 13.96 -15.93
C THR A 76 4.87 14.16 -14.44
N LYS A 77 5.63 15.22 -14.14
CA LYS A 77 5.81 15.71 -12.75
C LYS A 77 4.47 16.05 -12.07
N GLU A 78 3.47 16.46 -12.83
CA GLU A 78 2.12 16.70 -12.35
C GLU A 78 1.50 15.41 -11.79
N GLY A 79 1.74 14.26 -12.41
CA GLY A 79 1.27 12.95 -11.93
C GLY A 79 1.77 12.60 -10.53
N ILE A 80 3.05 12.83 -10.29
CA ILE A 80 3.65 12.62 -8.95
C ILE A 80 3.06 13.60 -7.94
N ASN A 81 2.80 14.86 -8.31
CA ASN A 81 2.20 15.83 -7.41
C ASN A 81 0.75 15.47 -7.03
N ILE A 82 -0.06 15.04 -8.00
CA ILE A 82 -1.42 14.56 -7.74
C ILE A 82 -1.38 13.32 -6.83
N MET A 83 -0.45 12.39 -7.10
CA MET A 83 -0.25 11.20 -6.28
C MET A 83 0.12 11.59 -4.83
N LYS A 84 1.05 12.52 -4.63
CA LYS A 84 1.43 13.01 -3.29
C LYS A 84 0.22 13.61 -2.55
N GLY A 85 -0.58 14.43 -3.23
CA GLY A 85 -1.80 14.97 -2.66
C GLY A 85 -2.77 13.88 -2.22
N TYR A 86 -3.01 12.91 -3.09
CA TYR A 86 -3.86 11.77 -2.79
C TYR A 86 -3.33 10.90 -1.63
N MET A 87 -2.03 10.60 -1.62
CA MET A 87 -1.40 9.82 -0.55
C MET A 87 -1.57 10.47 0.82
N GLU A 88 -1.57 11.80 0.88
CA GLU A 88 -1.74 12.57 2.11
C GLU A 88 -3.19 12.56 2.62
N SER A 89 -4.14 12.94 1.74
CA SER A 89 -5.50 13.27 2.14
C SER A 89 -6.57 12.23 1.75
N GLY A 90 -6.26 11.33 0.82
CA GLY A 90 -7.27 10.50 0.16
C GLY A 90 -8.11 11.27 -0.85
N GLU A 91 -7.72 12.51 -1.16
CA GLU A 91 -8.43 13.38 -2.10
C GLU A 91 -7.50 13.84 -3.21
N PHE A 92 -8.04 14.02 -4.38
CA PHE A 92 -7.33 14.63 -5.50
C PHE A 92 -8.27 15.51 -6.31
N SER A 93 -7.71 16.57 -6.86
CA SER A 93 -8.44 17.47 -7.75
C SER A 93 -7.90 17.34 -9.15
N ARG A 94 -8.79 17.14 -10.12
CA ARG A 94 -8.47 17.22 -11.53
C ARG A 94 -9.63 17.82 -12.29
N GLY A 95 -9.39 18.97 -12.92
CA GLY A 95 -10.46 19.79 -13.48
C GLY A 95 -11.18 20.60 -12.40
N LYS A 96 -12.51 20.56 -12.39
CA LYS A 96 -13.35 21.40 -11.51
C LYS A 96 -13.77 20.73 -10.20
N GLU A 97 -13.57 19.43 -10.05
CA GLU A 97 -14.07 18.66 -8.91
C GLU A 97 -12.93 18.14 -8.05
N SER A 98 -13.13 18.16 -6.74
CA SER A 98 -12.34 17.37 -5.78
C SER A 98 -13.00 16.01 -5.62
N ILE A 99 -12.20 14.95 -5.80
CA ILE A 99 -12.65 13.57 -5.75
C ILE A 99 -11.99 12.89 -4.57
N ARG A 100 -12.81 12.27 -3.73
CA ARG A 100 -12.34 11.42 -2.64
C ARG A 100 -12.32 9.97 -3.08
N ALA A 101 -11.24 9.27 -2.72
CA ALA A 101 -11.06 7.86 -2.98
C ALA A 101 -10.38 7.16 -1.80
N ASP A 102 -10.56 5.86 -1.70
CA ASP A 102 -10.12 5.08 -0.54
C ASP A 102 -9.04 4.04 -0.91
N GLY A 103 -8.69 3.90 -2.18
CA GLY A 103 -7.73 2.90 -2.66
C GLY A 103 -6.35 3.07 -2.02
N SER A 104 -5.81 2.00 -1.47
CA SER A 104 -4.45 1.94 -0.95
C SER A 104 -3.46 1.76 -2.09
N MET A 105 -2.31 2.41 -2.02
CA MET A 105 -1.25 2.25 -3.03
C MET A 105 -0.10 1.41 -2.47
N VAL A 106 0.26 0.36 -3.20
CA VAL A 106 1.35 -0.54 -2.84
C VAL A 106 2.38 -0.56 -3.96
N PHE A 107 3.63 -0.38 -3.61
CA PHE A 107 4.75 -0.36 -4.55
C PHE A 107 5.65 -1.54 -4.26
N VAL A 108 5.73 -2.49 -5.17
CA VAL A 108 6.56 -3.68 -5.01
C VAL A 108 7.65 -3.74 -6.07
N GLY A 109 8.83 -4.15 -5.65
CA GLY A 109 9.99 -4.24 -6.54
C GLY A 109 11.02 -5.23 -6.05
N ASN A 110 11.97 -5.52 -6.93
CA ASN A 110 13.07 -6.40 -6.63
C ASN A 110 14.37 -5.59 -6.57
N PHE A 111 15.31 -6.02 -5.73
CA PHE A 111 16.68 -5.56 -5.81
C PHE A 111 17.40 -6.31 -6.93
N ASP A 112 18.16 -5.59 -7.73
CA ASP A 112 19.03 -6.16 -8.76
C ASP A 112 20.40 -6.60 -8.21
N VAL A 113 20.68 -6.23 -6.95
CA VAL A 113 21.90 -6.54 -6.22
C VAL A 113 21.57 -7.22 -4.91
N ASP A 114 22.59 -7.80 -4.29
CA ASP A 114 22.48 -8.42 -2.98
C ASP A 114 21.97 -7.42 -1.91
N VAL A 115 21.11 -7.90 -1.02
CA VAL A 115 20.47 -7.09 0.03
C VAL A 115 21.51 -6.46 0.95
N GLU A 116 22.55 -7.20 1.34
CA GLU A 116 23.62 -6.67 2.20
C GLU A 116 24.36 -5.52 1.52
N HIS A 117 24.61 -5.65 0.21
CA HIS A 117 25.21 -4.55 -0.56
C HIS A 117 24.29 -3.33 -0.53
N GLN A 118 22.99 -3.52 -0.80
CA GLN A 118 22.01 -2.43 -0.82
C GLN A 118 21.89 -1.72 0.54
N GLN A 119 21.94 -2.46 1.63
CA GLN A 119 21.93 -1.90 2.99
C GLN A 119 23.21 -1.07 3.28
N ARG A 120 24.37 -1.54 2.80
CA ARG A 120 25.65 -0.81 2.99
C ARG A 120 25.71 0.50 2.22
N VAL A 121 25.19 0.54 0.99
CA VAL A 121 25.19 1.77 0.18
C VAL A 121 24.07 2.74 0.59
N GLY A 122 23.22 2.37 1.54
CA GLY A 122 22.22 3.25 2.15
C GLY A 122 21.02 3.58 1.24
N HIS A 123 20.80 2.84 0.16
CA HIS A 123 19.75 3.16 -0.83
C HIS A 123 18.63 2.12 -0.87
N LEU A 124 17.91 1.99 0.26
CA LEU A 124 16.82 1.03 0.38
C LEU A 124 15.65 1.27 -0.60
N PHE A 125 15.51 2.50 -1.11
CA PHE A 125 14.55 2.86 -2.16
C PHE A 125 15.13 2.77 -3.58
N GLY A 126 16.31 2.19 -3.76
CA GLY A 126 17.00 2.08 -5.05
C GLY A 126 16.15 1.59 -6.23
N PRO A 127 15.29 0.57 -6.07
CA PRO A 127 14.42 0.08 -7.13
C PRO A 127 13.27 1.01 -7.54
N LEU A 128 12.99 2.07 -6.80
CA LEU A 128 11.95 3.02 -7.19
C LEU A 128 12.41 3.92 -8.36
N PRO A 129 11.49 4.40 -9.19
CA PRO A 129 11.77 5.45 -10.17
C PRO A 129 12.40 6.68 -9.50
N ALA A 130 13.31 7.35 -10.21
CA ALA A 130 14.06 8.50 -9.67
C ALA A 130 13.14 9.61 -9.14
N GLU A 131 12.00 9.83 -9.80
CA GLU A 131 11.00 10.84 -9.43
C GLU A 131 10.33 10.56 -8.06
N MET A 132 10.38 9.32 -7.59
CA MET A 132 9.90 8.91 -6.27
C MET A 132 11.06 8.78 -5.27
N ARG A 133 12.13 8.10 -5.69
CA ARG A 133 13.29 7.80 -4.85
C ARG A 133 13.99 9.07 -4.35
N ASP A 134 14.05 10.10 -5.20
CA ASP A 134 14.75 11.35 -4.91
C ASP A 134 13.80 12.44 -4.36
N ASP A 135 12.51 12.13 -4.16
CA ASP A 135 11.50 13.04 -3.60
C ASP A 135 11.18 12.67 -2.14
N THR A 136 11.80 13.40 -1.20
CA THR A 136 11.56 13.21 0.24
C THR A 136 10.10 13.43 0.62
N ALA A 137 9.41 14.35 -0.06
CA ALA A 137 8.00 14.60 0.20
C ALA A 137 7.11 13.44 -0.23
N TRP A 138 7.50 12.67 -1.24
CA TRP A 138 6.83 11.43 -1.61
C TRP A 138 7.10 10.35 -0.55
N MET A 139 8.35 10.18 -0.13
CA MET A 139 8.74 9.20 0.88
C MET A 139 8.03 9.41 2.22
N ASP A 140 7.87 10.66 2.66
CA ASP A 140 7.14 11.04 3.88
C ASP A 140 5.68 10.57 3.91
N ARG A 141 5.12 10.20 2.77
CA ARG A 141 3.73 9.74 2.64
C ARG A 141 3.58 8.22 2.61
N ILE A 142 4.69 7.52 2.72
CA ILE A 142 4.69 6.07 2.88
C ILE A 142 4.41 5.74 4.33
N HIS A 143 3.36 4.97 4.57
CA HIS A 143 2.97 4.54 5.90
C HIS A 143 3.79 3.35 6.41
N CYS A 144 4.30 2.52 5.49
CA CYS A 144 5.10 1.35 5.83
C CYS A 144 6.08 1.01 4.72
N TYR A 145 7.34 0.86 5.10
CA TYR A 145 8.32 0.15 4.30
C TYR A 145 8.45 -1.27 4.85
N LEU A 146 8.05 -2.26 4.05
CA LEU A 146 8.19 -3.67 4.42
C LEU A 146 9.48 -4.22 3.80
N PRO A 147 10.46 -4.63 4.63
CA PRO A 147 11.68 -5.24 4.13
C PRO A 147 11.37 -6.63 3.57
N GLY A 148 11.28 -6.73 2.24
CA GLY A 148 10.88 -7.96 1.55
C GLY A 148 11.90 -9.10 1.71
N TRP A 149 13.11 -8.81 2.17
CA TRP A 149 14.12 -9.83 2.50
C TRP A 149 13.83 -10.57 3.81
N ASP A 150 13.05 -9.99 4.72
CA ASP A 150 12.60 -10.65 5.96
C ASP A 150 11.44 -11.62 5.70
N VAL A 151 10.87 -11.57 4.49
CA VAL A 151 9.80 -12.49 4.09
C VAL A 151 10.40 -13.74 3.45
N PRO A 152 10.09 -14.94 3.96
CA PRO A 152 10.65 -16.17 3.43
C PRO A 152 10.23 -16.38 1.96
N LYS A 153 11.12 -16.98 1.19
CA LYS A 153 10.80 -17.41 -0.18
C LYS A 153 9.71 -18.48 -0.15
N MET A 154 8.79 -18.39 -1.08
CA MET A 154 7.72 -19.38 -1.24
C MET A 154 8.33 -20.76 -1.53
N ASN A 155 7.88 -21.76 -0.79
CA ASN A 155 8.25 -23.15 -0.96
C ASN A 155 7.08 -24.05 -0.58
N LYS A 156 7.20 -25.37 -0.86
CA LYS A 156 6.12 -26.32 -0.59
C LYS A 156 5.72 -26.43 0.88
N ALA A 157 6.61 -26.15 1.82
CA ALA A 157 6.30 -26.18 3.25
C ALA A 157 5.39 -25.04 3.70
N LEU A 158 5.25 -23.98 2.89
CA LEU A 158 4.36 -22.85 3.13
C LEU A 158 3.00 -22.99 2.45
N THR A 159 2.77 -24.11 1.76
CA THR A 159 1.50 -24.44 1.12
C THR A 159 0.85 -25.61 1.83
N THR A 160 -0.47 -25.71 1.73
CA THR A 160 -1.24 -26.81 2.32
C THR A 160 -2.15 -27.44 1.28
N ASP A 161 -2.34 -28.77 1.39
CA ASP A 161 -3.31 -29.53 0.61
C ASP A 161 -4.65 -29.68 1.35
N HIS A 162 -4.77 -29.09 2.53
CA HIS A 162 -6.01 -29.08 3.31
C HIS A 162 -6.98 -28.01 2.84
N PHE A 163 -8.24 -28.12 3.25
CA PHE A 163 -9.23 -27.09 3.01
C PHE A 163 -8.79 -25.76 3.61
N GLY A 164 -8.87 -24.71 2.82
CA GLY A 164 -8.56 -23.35 3.22
C GLY A 164 -9.81 -22.47 3.30
N LEU A 165 -9.61 -21.25 3.73
CA LEU A 165 -10.65 -20.24 3.70
C LEU A 165 -10.91 -19.83 2.23
N VAL A 166 -12.19 -19.67 1.88
CA VAL A 166 -12.59 -19.18 0.55
C VAL A 166 -12.10 -17.73 0.40
N SER A 167 -11.22 -17.49 -0.58
CA SER A 167 -10.55 -16.18 -0.77
C SER A 167 -11.54 -15.05 -1.03
N ASP A 168 -12.62 -15.30 -1.79
CA ASP A 168 -13.64 -14.29 -2.09
C ASP A 168 -14.38 -13.84 -0.83
N PHE A 169 -14.77 -14.79 0.03
CA PHE A 169 -15.37 -14.46 1.32
C PHE A 169 -14.42 -13.69 2.22
N PHE A 170 -13.17 -14.12 2.28
CA PHE A 170 -12.14 -13.46 3.06
C PHE A 170 -11.89 -12.02 2.57
N SER A 171 -11.84 -11.83 1.24
CA SER A 171 -11.65 -10.50 0.65
C SER A 171 -12.81 -9.56 0.93
N GLU A 172 -14.05 -10.06 0.92
CA GLU A 172 -15.23 -9.28 1.31
C GLU A 172 -15.16 -8.84 2.77
N CYS A 173 -14.75 -9.73 3.67
CA CYS A 173 -14.53 -9.38 5.08
C CYS A 173 -13.49 -8.28 5.24
N MET A 174 -12.35 -8.39 4.53
CA MET A 174 -11.30 -7.37 4.56
C MET A 174 -11.79 -6.02 4.03
N SER A 175 -12.52 -6.02 2.91
CA SER A 175 -13.08 -4.80 2.32
C SER A 175 -14.03 -4.10 3.29
N ARG A 176 -14.88 -4.85 4.00
CA ARG A 176 -15.78 -4.29 5.03
C ARG A 176 -15.05 -3.71 6.23
N LEU A 177 -13.94 -4.31 6.66
CA LEU A 177 -13.10 -3.79 7.75
C LEU A 177 -12.48 -2.43 7.42
N ARG A 178 -12.36 -2.05 6.16
CA ARG A 178 -11.84 -0.74 5.75
C ARG A 178 -12.65 0.42 6.31
N PHE A 179 -13.95 0.24 6.50
CA PHE A 179 -14.87 1.26 7.00
C PHE A 179 -14.89 1.39 8.53
N GLN A 180 -14.13 0.55 9.24
CA GLN A 180 -13.98 0.60 10.68
C GLN A 180 -12.61 1.18 11.05
N SER A 181 -12.52 1.97 12.10
CA SER A 181 -11.24 2.45 12.64
C SER A 181 -10.97 1.79 13.98
N ARG A 182 -9.71 1.40 14.21
CA ARG A 182 -9.24 0.90 15.50
C ARG A 182 -8.33 1.90 16.23
N VAL A 183 -8.19 3.10 15.69
CA VAL A 183 -7.34 4.15 16.29
C VAL A 183 -7.80 4.52 17.69
N SER A 184 -9.11 4.56 17.94
CA SER A 184 -9.66 4.81 19.27
C SER A 184 -9.24 3.79 20.32
N ALA A 185 -9.00 2.54 19.93
CA ALA A 185 -8.53 1.51 20.83
C ALA A 185 -7.09 1.76 21.34
N MET A 186 -6.33 2.56 20.61
CA MET A 186 -4.95 2.95 21.00
C MET A 186 -4.93 4.14 21.96
N GLN A 187 -5.98 4.95 21.97
CA GLN A 187 -6.06 6.14 22.82
C GLN A 187 -5.92 5.75 24.29
N ASN A 188 -5.07 6.47 25.02
CA ASN A 188 -4.75 6.23 26.42
C ASN A 188 -4.01 4.91 26.73
N ARG A 189 -3.67 4.11 25.72
CA ARG A 189 -2.91 2.84 25.90
C ARG A 189 -1.52 2.91 25.30
N VAL A 190 -1.36 3.69 24.22
CA VAL A 190 -0.07 3.84 23.53
C VAL A 190 0.30 5.33 23.54
N HIS A 191 1.49 5.62 24.06
CA HIS A 191 2.06 6.95 24.03
C HIS A 191 3.12 7.00 22.94
N LEU A 192 2.87 7.81 21.91
CA LEU A 192 3.83 8.05 20.84
C LEU A 192 4.87 9.07 21.33
N GLY A 193 6.14 8.84 20.98
CA GLY A 193 7.21 9.75 21.32
C GLY A 193 7.03 11.15 20.70
N GLY A 194 7.42 12.19 21.43
CA GLY A 194 7.26 13.59 21.01
C GLY A 194 8.12 14.01 19.81
N ALA A 195 9.02 13.14 19.33
CA ALA A 195 9.86 13.40 18.15
C ALA A 195 9.16 13.04 16.82
N LEU A 196 8.00 12.37 16.86
CA LEU A 196 7.27 11.98 15.65
C LEU A 196 6.55 13.17 15.04
N SER A 197 6.67 13.32 13.72
CA SER A 197 5.86 14.27 12.95
C SER A 197 4.39 13.84 12.92
N GLY A 198 3.50 14.73 12.48
CA GLY A 198 2.10 14.38 12.27
C GLY A 198 1.91 13.23 11.24
N ARG A 199 2.80 13.14 10.23
CA ARG A 199 2.79 12.06 9.24
C ARG A 199 3.23 10.74 9.83
N ASP A 200 4.30 10.73 10.63
CA ASP A 200 4.75 9.53 11.34
C ASP A 200 3.65 9.01 12.27
N THR A 201 3.02 9.90 13.02
CA THR A 201 1.89 9.58 13.90
C THR A 201 0.74 8.94 13.11
N ASN A 202 0.39 9.50 11.94
CA ASN A 202 -0.65 8.94 11.07
C ASN A 202 -0.24 7.56 10.53
N ALA A 203 1.01 7.39 10.11
CA ALA A 203 1.55 6.12 9.61
C ALA A 203 1.47 5.02 10.68
N VAL A 204 1.89 5.33 11.91
CA VAL A 204 1.79 4.41 13.06
C VAL A 204 0.33 4.07 13.34
N ASN A 205 -0.54 5.07 13.45
CA ASN A 205 -1.96 4.88 13.75
C ASN A 205 -2.64 3.98 12.71
N LYS A 206 -2.42 4.22 11.43
CA LYS A 206 -2.98 3.40 10.35
C LYS A 206 -2.42 1.97 10.39
N THR A 207 -1.11 1.83 10.59
CA THR A 207 -0.47 0.51 10.62
C THR A 207 -1.00 -0.32 11.78
N VAL A 208 -1.05 0.25 12.99
CA VAL A 208 -1.56 -0.47 14.17
C VAL A 208 -3.06 -0.74 14.03
N SER A 209 -3.86 0.22 13.55
CA SER A 209 -5.29 0.00 13.28
C SER A 209 -5.49 -1.17 12.31
N GLY A 210 -4.73 -1.23 11.22
CA GLY A 210 -4.81 -2.33 10.26
C GLY A 210 -4.41 -3.68 10.85
N LEU A 211 -3.35 -3.72 11.65
CA LEU A 211 -2.94 -4.94 12.35
C LEU A 211 -4.01 -5.41 13.34
N LEU A 212 -4.60 -4.49 14.11
CA LEU A 212 -5.69 -4.80 15.03
C LEU A 212 -6.93 -5.35 14.30
N LYS A 213 -7.29 -4.82 13.14
CA LYS A 213 -8.38 -5.35 12.31
C LYS A 213 -8.12 -6.77 11.84
N LEU A 214 -6.88 -7.08 11.47
CA LEU A 214 -6.49 -8.43 11.04
C LEU A 214 -6.46 -9.43 12.19
N MET A 215 -6.01 -9.01 13.36
CA MET A 215 -5.91 -9.88 14.55
C MET A 215 -7.26 -10.04 15.26
N TYR A 216 -8.06 -8.97 15.28
CA TYR A 216 -9.34 -8.89 16.01
C TYR A 216 -10.41 -8.29 15.10
N PRO A 217 -10.93 -9.07 14.11
CA PRO A 217 -11.87 -8.55 13.11
C PRO A 217 -13.27 -8.29 13.67
N GLY A 218 -13.60 -8.85 14.83
CA GLY A 218 -14.90 -8.65 15.47
C GLY A 218 -15.20 -7.21 15.86
N PRO A 219 -16.50 -6.83 15.99
CA PRO A 219 -16.90 -5.48 16.40
C PRO A 219 -16.49 -5.16 17.84
N ASP A 220 -16.52 -6.16 18.70
CA ASP A 220 -16.15 -6.04 20.09
C ASP A 220 -14.66 -6.37 20.27
N MET A 221 -13.83 -5.34 20.18
CA MET A 221 -12.53 -5.44 20.81
C MET A 221 -12.75 -5.37 22.31
N ALA A 222 -13.17 -6.48 22.94
CA ALA A 222 -12.96 -6.64 24.35
C ALA A 222 -11.47 -6.44 24.60
N ALA A 223 -11.14 -5.42 25.41
CA ALA A 223 -9.77 -5.18 25.80
C ALA A 223 -9.21 -6.46 26.42
N PRO A 224 -8.02 -6.91 26.00
CA PRO A 224 -7.30 -7.89 26.81
C PRO A 224 -7.01 -7.31 28.17
#